data_1aa267a44cc8fff54f107cf0966cb29e
#
_entry.id   1aa267a44cc8fff54f107cf0966cb29e
#
_cell.length_a   1.000
_cell.length_b   1.000
_cell.length_c   1.000
_cell.angle_alpha   90.00
_cell.angle_beta   90.00
_cell.angle_gamma   90.00
#
_symmetry.space_group_name_H-M   'P 1'
#
loop_
_entity.id
_entity.type
_entity.pdbx_description
1 polymer ?
#
loop_
_entity_poly.entity_id
_entity_poly.type
_entity_poly.pdbx_seq_one_letter_code
_entity_poly.pdbx_strand_id
1 'polypeptide(L)'
;LLAAALVATLRTPAPDRAPRPAGSTLRREIADGLRTLVRDRALRGLCTATALCNVGMGALIATLVVLVTDWLGAGNTGYAVALTAYAAGSLAGGAVNGRLADRLGRTRAVLLAGTVQCAALVAMGAVRHLGALTAALAVFGFMGMVWNVNTTTLMQERSPAAMLGRISSAHRTLAVAGAPVGALLGGAVAAAWGTRTPPLLAAAFFVLSVAALIPGSRTDVPLVAPDDGVTTAHVHR
;
A
#
# COMPACT_ATOMS: atom_id res chain seq x y z
N LEU A 1 0.47 -22.17 11.80
CA LEU A 1 -0.34 -23.13 12.57
C LEU A 1 -1.13 -22.43 13.68
N LEU A 2 -0.50 -21.61 14.55
CA LEU A 2 -1.18 -20.90 15.63
C LEU A 2 -2.29 -19.94 15.13
N ALA A 3 -2.01 -19.16 14.08
CA ALA A 3 -2.98 -18.26 13.45
C ALA A 3 -4.17 -19.03 12.84
N ALA A 4 -3.94 -20.18 12.26
CA ALA A 4 -4.99 -21.04 11.71
C ALA A 4 -5.89 -21.61 12.84
N ALA A 5 -5.30 -22.01 13.95
CA ALA A 5 -6.04 -22.47 15.14
C ALA A 5 -6.88 -21.34 15.76
N LEU A 6 -6.33 -20.12 15.86
CA LEU A 6 -7.06 -18.94 16.35
C LEU A 6 -8.24 -18.57 15.44
N VAL A 7 -8.04 -18.61 14.12
CA VAL A 7 -9.10 -18.33 13.13
C VAL A 7 -10.19 -19.40 13.18
N ALA A 8 -9.84 -20.66 13.41
CA ALA A 8 -10.81 -21.76 13.56
C ALA A 8 -11.70 -21.64 14.82
N THR A 9 -11.22 -20.94 15.85
CA THR A 9 -12.01 -20.67 17.09
C THR A 9 -12.95 -19.47 16.93
N LEU A 10 -12.74 -18.61 15.94
CA LEU A 10 -13.61 -17.48 15.65
C LEU A 10 -14.88 -17.98 14.92
N ARG A 11 -15.93 -18.24 15.67
CA ARG A 11 -17.28 -18.44 15.12
C ARG A 11 -17.81 -17.09 14.63
N THR A 12 -17.37 -16.65 13.47
CA THR A 12 -18.01 -15.52 12.77
C THR A 12 -19.36 -16.00 12.24
N PRO A 13 -20.48 -15.32 12.55
CA PRO A 13 -21.75 -15.58 11.85
C PRO A 13 -21.47 -15.48 10.35
N ALA A 14 -21.96 -16.46 9.58
CA ALA A 14 -21.82 -16.40 8.12
C ALA A 14 -22.43 -15.07 7.66
N PRO A 15 -21.67 -14.22 6.94
CA PRO A 15 -22.25 -12.99 6.42
C PRO A 15 -23.42 -13.39 5.51
N ASP A 16 -24.58 -12.75 5.73
CA ASP A 16 -25.74 -12.89 4.83
C ASP A 16 -25.27 -12.50 3.41
N ARG A 17 -24.94 -13.52 2.64
CA ARG A 17 -24.62 -13.31 1.23
C ARG A 17 -25.91 -12.92 0.55
N ALA A 18 -26.07 -11.63 0.23
CA ALA A 18 -27.13 -11.20 -0.66
C ALA A 18 -27.16 -12.12 -1.89
N PRO A 19 -28.35 -12.59 -2.30
CA PRO A 19 -28.50 -13.50 -3.42
C PRO A 19 -27.80 -12.93 -4.66
N ARG A 20 -26.91 -13.70 -5.28
CA ARG A 20 -26.29 -13.30 -6.53
C ARG A 20 -27.40 -13.03 -7.55
N PRO A 21 -27.40 -11.87 -8.23
CA PRO A 21 -28.34 -11.65 -9.33
C PRO A 21 -28.19 -12.76 -10.35
N ALA A 22 -29.27 -13.47 -10.65
CA ALA A 22 -29.29 -14.53 -11.65
C ALA A 22 -28.86 -13.94 -13.00
N GLY A 23 -27.74 -14.45 -13.58
CA GLY A 23 -27.24 -14.03 -14.89
C GLY A 23 -25.97 -13.14 -14.87
N SER A 24 -25.36 -12.84 -13.72
CA SER A 24 -24.07 -12.13 -13.71
C SER A 24 -22.93 -13.09 -14.05
N THR A 25 -22.30 -12.90 -15.21
CA THR A 25 -21.05 -13.60 -15.55
C THR A 25 -19.89 -12.95 -14.78
N LEU A 26 -18.93 -13.75 -14.30
CA LEU A 26 -17.73 -13.26 -13.59
C LEU A 26 -17.03 -12.11 -14.34
N ARG A 27 -17.00 -12.18 -15.68
CA ARG A 27 -16.47 -11.11 -16.54
C ARG A 27 -17.21 -9.78 -16.38
N ARG A 28 -18.55 -9.82 -16.29
CA ARG A 28 -19.38 -8.63 -16.12
C ARG A 28 -19.17 -8.00 -14.74
N GLU A 29 -19.05 -8.85 -13.72
CA GLU A 29 -18.76 -8.41 -12.35
C GLU A 29 -17.38 -7.74 -12.23
N ILE A 30 -16.37 -8.30 -12.89
CA ILE A 30 -15.02 -7.69 -12.95
C ILE A 30 -15.07 -6.37 -13.73
N ALA A 31 -15.75 -6.33 -14.86
CA ALA A 31 -15.89 -5.12 -15.67
C ALA A 31 -16.61 -3.99 -14.93
N ASP A 32 -17.65 -4.30 -14.17
CA ASP A 32 -18.40 -3.31 -13.37
C ASP A 32 -17.55 -2.79 -12.20
N GLY A 33 -16.80 -3.67 -11.53
CA GLY A 33 -15.83 -3.26 -10.50
C GLY A 33 -14.76 -2.34 -11.07
N LEU A 34 -14.20 -2.70 -12.22
CA LEU A 34 -13.16 -1.90 -12.90
C LEU A 34 -13.73 -0.56 -13.40
N ARG A 35 -14.96 -0.55 -13.93
CA ARG A 35 -15.63 0.67 -14.38
C ARG A 35 -15.88 1.66 -13.22
N THR A 36 -16.29 1.15 -12.05
CA THR A 36 -16.46 1.96 -10.83
C THR A 36 -15.13 2.53 -10.37
N LEU A 37 -14.08 1.71 -10.37
CA LEU A 37 -12.73 2.09 -9.98
C LEU A 37 -12.15 3.17 -10.90
N VAL A 38 -12.41 3.10 -12.21
CA VAL A 38 -11.96 4.10 -13.19
C VAL A 38 -12.76 5.40 -13.12
N ARG A 39 -14.04 5.34 -12.75
CA ARG A 39 -14.92 6.52 -12.65
C ARG A 39 -14.66 7.34 -11.38
N ASP A 40 -14.36 6.69 -10.26
CA ASP A 40 -14.04 7.38 -9.02
C ASP A 40 -12.59 7.86 -9.03
N ARG A 41 -12.43 9.18 -8.97
CA ARG A 41 -11.10 9.83 -9.00
C ARG A 41 -10.21 9.40 -7.83
N ALA A 42 -10.78 9.22 -6.64
CA ALA A 42 -10.04 8.88 -5.44
C ALA A 42 -9.63 7.40 -5.45
N LEU A 43 -10.56 6.49 -5.79
CA LEU A 43 -10.26 5.06 -5.92
C LEU A 43 -9.25 4.81 -7.03
N ARG A 44 -9.38 5.49 -8.17
CA ARG A 44 -8.40 5.42 -9.26
C ARG A 44 -7.03 5.88 -8.80
N GLY A 45 -6.94 7.02 -8.09
CA GLY A 45 -5.70 7.53 -7.53
C GLY A 45 -5.04 6.54 -6.58
N LEU A 46 -5.80 5.95 -5.65
CA LEU A 46 -5.31 4.94 -4.71
C LEU A 46 -4.80 3.68 -5.43
N CYS A 47 -5.53 3.17 -6.42
CA CYS A 47 -5.11 1.99 -7.19
C CYS A 47 -3.86 2.24 -8.01
N THR A 48 -3.80 3.39 -8.72
CA THR A 48 -2.63 3.77 -9.50
C THR A 48 -1.42 3.97 -8.60
N ALA A 49 -1.60 4.66 -7.48
CA ALA A 49 -0.53 4.87 -6.49
C ALA A 49 0.00 3.53 -5.95
N THR A 50 -0.89 2.60 -5.59
CA THR A 50 -0.47 1.28 -5.10
C THR A 50 0.24 0.47 -6.19
N ALA A 51 -0.23 0.49 -7.43
CA ALA A 51 0.41 -0.21 -8.53
C ALA A 51 1.84 0.32 -8.78
N LEU A 52 2.01 1.64 -8.86
CA LEU A 52 3.32 2.28 -9.02
C LEU A 52 4.25 2.00 -7.84
N CYS A 53 3.74 2.07 -6.62
CA CYS A 53 4.47 1.74 -5.40
C CYS A 53 4.99 0.29 -5.44
N ASN A 54 4.17 -0.67 -5.90
CA ASN A 54 4.59 -2.07 -6.02
C ASN A 54 5.61 -2.31 -7.13
N VAL A 55 5.56 -1.55 -8.23
CA VAL A 55 6.63 -1.56 -9.24
C VAL A 55 7.95 -1.09 -8.60
N GLY A 56 7.95 0.05 -7.92
CA GLY A 56 9.13 0.54 -7.21
C GLY A 56 9.66 -0.45 -6.16
N MET A 57 8.77 -1.05 -5.38
CA MET A 57 9.12 -2.07 -4.37
C MET A 57 9.73 -3.31 -5.04
N GLY A 58 9.17 -3.79 -6.15
CA GLY A 58 9.71 -4.92 -6.90
C GLY A 58 11.14 -4.65 -7.40
N ALA A 59 11.40 -3.45 -7.93
CA ALA A 59 12.73 -3.03 -8.35
C ALA A 59 13.73 -3.01 -7.18
N LEU A 60 13.32 -2.47 -6.03
CA LEU A 60 14.16 -2.42 -4.83
C LEU A 60 14.48 -3.82 -4.30
N ILE A 61 13.45 -4.65 -4.06
CA ILE A 61 13.64 -5.98 -3.43
C ILE A 61 14.50 -6.89 -4.31
N ALA A 62 14.25 -6.90 -5.63
CA ALA A 62 15.00 -7.76 -6.56
C ALA A 62 16.50 -7.42 -6.61
N THR A 63 16.86 -6.17 -6.35
CA THR A 63 18.25 -5.69 -6.47
C THR A 63 18.92 -5.41 -5.13
N LEU A 64 18.19 -5.45 -4.03
CA LEU A 64 18.70 -5.15 -2.69
C LEU A 64 19.84 -6.08 -2.29
N VAL A 65 19.75 -7.36 -2.62
CA VAL A 65 20.82 -8.33 -2.31
C VAL A 65 22.11 -7.93 -2.99
N VAL A 66 22.09 -7.60 -4.27
CA VAL A 66 23.26 -7.18 -5.05
C VAL A 66 23.83 -5.86 -4.53
N LEU A 67 22.95 -4.92 -4.16
CA LEU A 67 23.36 -3.66 -3.53
C LEU A 67 24.13 -3.88 -2.24
N VAL A 68 23.69 -4.83 -1.40
CA VAL A 68 24.30 -5.09 -0.09
C VAL A 68 25.57 -5.95 -0.24
N THR A 69 25.55 -7.00 -1.06
CA THR A 69 26.66 -7.94 -1.18
C THR A 69 27.78 -7.40 -2.04
N ASP A 70 27.47 -6.85 -3.19
CA ASP A 70 28.46 -6.47 -4.19
C ASP A 70 28.92 -5.02 -4.03
N TRP A 71 27.95 -4.09 -3.86
CA TRP A 71 28.29 -2.68 -3.73
C TRP A 71 28.86 -2.30 -2.37
N LEU A 72 28.21 -2.76 -1.28
CA LEU A 72 28.66 -2.47 0.09
C LEU A 72 29.66 -3.50 0.62
N GLY A 73 29.83 -4.63 -0.05
CA GLY A 73 30.74 -5.69 0.39
C GLY A 73 30.34 -6.32 1.75
N ALA A 74 29.08 -6.19 2.17
CA ALA A 74 28.63 -6.58 3.50
C ALA A 74 28.21 -8.06 3.60
N GLY A 75 28.21 -8.78 2.49
CA GLY A 75 27.89 -10.22 2.43
C GLY A 75 26.47 -10.57 2.89
N ASN A 76 26.23 -11.86 3.10
CA ASN A 76 24.90 -12.36 3.47
C ASN A 76 24.44 -11.89 4.86
N THR A 77 25.36 -11.72 5.80
CA THR A 77 25.06 -11.19 7.13
C THR A 77 24.57 -9.74 7.05
N GLY A 78 25.22 -8.91 6.23
CA GLY A 78 24.77 -7.53 6.00
C GLY A 78 23.38 -7.47 5.38
N TYR A 79 23.08 -8.38 4.46
CA TYR A 79 21.74 -8.49 3.88
C TYR A 79 20.68 -8.89 4.92
N ALA A 80 20.99 -9.87 5.78
CA ALA A 80 20.10 -10.26 6.86
C ALA A 80 19.83 -9.12 7.85
N VAL A 81 20.87 -8.35 8.22
CA VAL A 81 20.74 -7.15 9.08
C VAL A 81 19.85 -6.10 8.41
N ALA A 82 20.04 -5.85 7.12
CA ALA A 82 19.24 -4.91 6.35
C ALA A 82 17.75 -5.28 6.32
N LEU A 83 17.42 -6.56 6.08
CA LEU A 83 16.05 -7.05 6.12
C LEU A 83 15.44 -7.02 7.53
N THR A 84 16.23 -7.31 8.55
CA THR A 84 15.78 -7.22 9.96
C THR A 84 15.45 -5.79 10.32
N ALA A 85 16.26 -4.82 9.89
CA ALA A 85 16.01 -3.40 10.11
C ALA A 85 14.71 -2.94 9.41
N TYR A 86 14.47 -3.37 8.17
CA TYR A 86 13.21 -3.14 7.46
C TYR A 86 12.01 -3.72 8.23
N ALA A 87 12.11 -4.97 8.68
CA ALA A 87 11.04 -5.64 9.42
C ALA A 87 10.75 -4.95 10.77
N ALA A 88 11.81 -4.59 11.51
CA ALA A 88 11.69 -3.85 12.79
C ALA A 88 11.03 -2.47 12.58
N GLY A 89 11.45 -1.76 11.53
CA GLY A 89 10.79 -0.51 11.13
C GLY A 89 9.31 -0.70 10.83
N SER A 90 8.95 -1.74 10.06
CA SER A 90 7.56 -2.04 9.72
C SER A 90 6.71 -2.36 10.95
N LEU A 91 7.24 -3.12 11.91
CA LEU A 91 6.55 -3.41 13.17
C LEU A 91 6.32 -2.11 13.98
N ALA A 92 7.33 -1.28 14.11
CA ALA A 92 7.23 0.00 14.81
C ALA A 92 6.21 0.94 14.10
N GLY A 93 6.23 0.98 12.77
CA GLY A 93 5.25 1.74 11.98
C GLY A 93 3.83 1.28 12.21
N GLY A 94 3.60 -0.04 12.27
CA GLY A 94 2.30 -0.62 12.58
C GLY A 94 1.79 -0.25 13.98
N ALA A 95 2.67 -0.31 14.98
CA ALA A 95 2.33 0.02 16.37
C ALA A 95 1.96 1.50 16.56
N VAL A 96 2.58 2.41 15.80
CA VAL A 96 2.37 3.86 15.92
C VAL A 96 1.29 4.38 14.96
N ASN A 97 0.92 3.59 13.93
CA ASN A 97 0.05 4.03 12.84
C ASN A 97 -1.29 4.64 13.32
N GLY A 98 -1.94 4.03 14.34
CA GLY A 98 -3.20 4.54 14.88
C GLY A 98 -3.06 5.99 15.35
N ARG A 99 -2.08 6.25 16.23
CA ARG A 99 -1.82 7.61 16.75
C ARG A 99 -1.46 8.60 15.65
N LEU A 100 -0.72 8.15 14.64
CA LEU A 100 -0.33 9.00 13.51
C LEU A 100 -1.54 9.36 12.64
N ALA A 101 -2.40 8.39 12.35
CA ALA A 101 -3.63 8.59 11.59
C ALA A 101 -4.63 9.48 12.33
N ASP A 102 -4.75 9.35 13.65
CA ASP A 102 -5.62 10.18 14.48
C ASP A 102 -5.17 11.65 14.51
N ARG A 103 -3.85 11.89 14.55
CA ARG A 103 -3.28 13.25 14.61
C ARG A 103 -3.26 13.98 13.26
N LEU A 104 -2.91 13.28 12.21
CA LEU A 104 -2.68 13.90 10.88
C LEU A 104 -3.88 13.74 9.94
N GLY A 105 -4.74 12.77 10.20
CA GLY A 105 -5.72 12.26 9.24
C GLY A 105 -5.08 11.29 8.23
N ARG A 106 -5.84 10.28 7.78
CA ARG A 106 -5.32 9.18 6.93
C ARG A 106 -4.70 9.65 5.63
N THR A 107 -5.33 10.60 4.95
CA THR A 107 -4.82 11.14 3.66
C THR A 107 -3.45 11.79 3.82
N ARG A 108 -3.27 12.61 4.87
CA ARG A 108 -1.99 13.26 5.14
C ARG A 108 -0.93 12.25 5.59
N ALA A 109 -1.33 11.24 6.38
CA ALA A 109 -0.43 10.16 6.79
C ALA A 109 0.11 9.37 5.58
N VAL A 110 -0.74 9.09 4.58
CA VAL A 110 -0.32 8.44 3.33
C VAL A 110 0.64 9.32 2.53
N LEU A 111 0.33 10.61 2.35
CA LEU A 111 1.21 11.53 1.63
C LEU A 111 2.57 11.68 2.32
N LEU A 112 2.58 11.83 3.64
CA LEU A 112 3.80 11.86 4.43
C LEU A 112 4.61 10.57 4.28
N ALA A 113 3.95 9.42 4.39
CA ALA A 113 4.59 8.12 4.25
C ALA A 113 5.24 7.96 2.87
N GLY A 114 4.53 8.30 1.80
CA GLY A 114 5.07 8.24 0.44
C GLY A 114 6.26 9.18 0.23
N THR A 115 6.18 10.41 0.74
CA THR A 115 7.27 11.39 0.62
C THR A 115 8.52 10.95 1.37
N VAL A 116 8.38 10.46 2.60
CA VAL A 116 9.51 9.96 3.40
C VAL A 116 10.10 8.70 2.77
N GLN A 117 9.28 7.81 2.19
CA GLN A 117 9.77 6.65 1.45
C GLN A 117 10.57 7.06 0.21
N CYS A 118 10.14 8.09 -0.54
CA CYS A 118 10.94 8.64 -1.63
C CYS A 118 12.32 9.11 -1.15
N ALA A 119 12.37 9.86 -0.06
CA ALA A 119 13.63 10.33 0.51
C ALA A 119 14.53 9.18 0.97
N ALA A 120 13.96 8.15 1.60
CA ALA A 120 14.68 6.95 2.01
C ALA A 120 15.26 6.19 0.80
N LEU A 121 14.51 6.06 -0.30
CA LEU A 121 14.99 5.42 -1.53
C LEU A 121 16.13 6.19 -2.19
N VAL A 122 16.03 7.51 -2.24
CA VAL A 122 17.14 8.36 -2.73
C VAL A 122 18.38 8.20 -1.82
N ALA A 123 18.19 8.20 -0.51
CA ALA A 123 19.26 7.95 0.43
C ALA A 123 19.92 6.58 0.19
N MET A 124 19.15 5.50 -0.03
CA MET A 124 19.68 4.17 -0.32
C MET A 124 20.57 4.14 -1.57
N GLY A 125 20.22 4.91 -2.62
CA GLY A 125 21.05 5.04 -3.83
C GLY A 125 22.35 5.84 -3.61
N ALA A 126 22.40 6.69 -2.58
CA ALA A 126 23.53 7.57 -2.28
C ALA A 126 24.50 7.00 -1.25
N VAL A 127 24.04 6.13 -0.33
CA VAL A 127 24.85 5.65 0.80
C VAL A 127 25.96 4.70 0.38
N ARG A 128 27.05 4.70 1.18
CA ARG A 128 28.27 3.91 0.96
C ARG A 128 28.61 2.99 2.14
N HIS A 129 27.76 2.91 3.16
CA HIS A 129 27.97 2.05 4.32
C HIS A 129 26.69 1.39 4.80
N LEU A 130 26.83 0.17 5.30
CA LEU A 130 25.72 -0.68 5.72
C LEU A 130 24.84 0.02 6.78
N GLY A 131 25.44 0.73 7.75
CA GLY A 131 24.68 1.38 8.81
C GLY A 131 23.69 2.45 8.30
N ALA A 132 24.09 3.24 7.31
CA ALA A 132 23.20 4.22 6.70
C ALA A 132 22.11 3.55 5.84
N LEU A 133 22.44 2.44 5.14
CA LEU A 133 21.45 1.67 4.39
C LEU A 133 20.42 1.03 5.33
N THR A 134 20.85 0.42 6.43
CA THR A 134 19.93 -0.20 7.40
C THR A 134 19.03 0.82 8.06
N ALA A 135 19.53 2.01 8.38
CA ALA A 135 18.70 3.12 8.89
C ALA A 135 17.67 3.57 7.85
N ALA A 136 18.06 3.75 6.59
CA ALA A 136 17.13 4.10 5.52
C ALA A 136 16.06 3.02 5.28
N LEU A 137 16.44 1.73 5.35
CA LEU A 137 15.50 0.61 5.23
C LEU A 137 14.55 0.54 6.43
N ALA A 138 14.99 0.81 7.64
CA ALA A 138 14.12 0.86 8.82
C ALA A 138 13.08 1.99 8.68
N VAL A 139 13.48 3.18 8.24
CA VAL A 139 12.57 4.30 7.96
C VAL A 139 11.61 3.95 6.83
N PHE A 140 12.12 3.34 5.76
CA PHE A 140 11.32 2.89 4.63
C PHE A 140 10.26 1.86 5.04
N GLY A 141 10.65 0.87 5.87
CA GLY A 141 9.73 -0.13 6.42
C GLY A 141 8.68 0.48 7.33
N PHE A 142 9.07 1.40 8.22
CA PHE A 142 8.16 2.13 9.11
C PHE A 142 7.07 2.86 8.31
N MET A 143 7.48 3.67 7.37
CA MET A 143 6.55 4.42 6.53
C MET A 143 5.78 3.53 5.55
N GLY A 144 6.37 2.41 5.13
CA GLY A 144 5.71 1.40 4.29
C GLY A 144 4.50 0.78 4.99
N MET A 145 4.60 0.50 6.30
CA MET A 145 3.46 0.01 7.07
C MET A 145 2.39 1.08 7.25
N VAL A 146 2.78 2.33 7.54
CA VAL A 146 1.85 3.47 7.60
C VAL A 146 1.11 3.65 6.28
N TRP A 147 1.84 3.61 5.16
CA TRP A 147 1.26 3.66 3.81
C TRP A 147 0.24 2.53 3.60
N ASN A 148 0.65 1.29 3.84
CA ASN A 148 -0.15 0.09 3.55
C ASN A 148 -1.47 0.08 4.33
N VAL A 149 -1.42 0.35 5.63
CA VAL A 149 -2.62 0.35 6.48
C VAL A 149 -3.56 1.47 6.06
N ASN A 150 -3.07 2.70 5.90
CA ASN A 150 -3.94 3.84 5.60
C ASN A 150 -4.52 3.79 4.18
N THR A 151 -3.75 3.36 3.16
CA THR A 151 -4.29 3.21 1.79
C THR A 151 -5.35 2.12 1.72
N THR A 152 -5.15 0.99 2.41
CA THR A 152 -6.13 -0.08 2.48
C THR A 152 -7.40 0.38 3.18
N THR A 153 -7.29 1.10 4.30
CA THR A 153 -8.44 1.63 5.02
C THR A 153 -9.19 2.69 4.21
N LEU A 154 -8.48 3.65 3.59
CA LEU A 154 -9.11 4.65 2.71
C LEU A 154 -9.86 4.01 1.54
N MET A 155 -9.31 2.91 0.98
CA MET A 155 -9.98 2.18 -0.08
C MET A 155 -11.27 1.52 0.44
N GLN A 156 -11.23 0.92 1.62
CA GLN A 156 -12.40 0.29 2.23
C GLN A 156 -13.49 1.30 2.57
N GLU A 157 -13.12 2.45 3.16
CA GLU A 157 -14.04 3.52 3.51
C GLU A 157 -14.72 4.16 2.29
N ARG A 158 -14.03 4.22 1.14
CA ARG A 158 -14.56 4.82 -0.10
C ARG A 158 -15.25 3.83 -1.03
N SER A 159 -15.16 2.54 -0.74
CA SER A 159 -15.78 1.52 -1.58
C SER A 159 -17.22 1.24 -1.14
N PRO A 160 -18.21 1.25 -2.05
CA PRO A 160 -19.56 0.83 -1.72
C PRO A 160 -19.57 -0.59 -1.17
N ALA A 161 -20.32 -0.84 -0.08
CA ALA A 161 -20.34 -2.14 0.61
C ALA A 161 -20.65 -3.32 -0.34
N ALA A 162 -21.57 -3.12 -1.29
CA ALA A 162 -21.95 -4.12 -2.29
C ALA A 162 -20.82 -4.47 -3.28
N MET A 163 -19.80 -3.61 -3.44
CA MET A 163 -18.70 -3.77 -4.41
C MET A 163 -17.33 -3.94 -3.73
N LEU A 164 -17.25 -3.89 -2.40
CA LEU A 164 -16.00 -3.92 -1.64
C LEU A 164 -15.11 -5.11 -2.01
N GLY A 165 -15.67 -6.31 -2.12
CA GLY A 165 -14.92 -7.50 -2.50
C GLY A 165 -14.35 -7.44 -3.92
N ARG A 166 -15.09 -6.86 -4.87
CA ARG A 166 -14.67 -6.73 -6.28
C ARG A 166 -13.56 -5.68 -6.43
N ILE A 167 -13.72 -4.54 -5.76
CA ILE A 167 -12.72 -3.45 -5.77
C ILE A 167 -11.45 -3.91 -5.08
N SER A 168 -11.54 -4.57 -3.93
CA SER A 168 -10.39 -5.09 -3.19
C SER A 168 -9.63 -6.16 -3.98
N SER A 169 -10.32 -7.07 -4.69
CA SER A 169 -9.67 -8.07 -5.53
C SER A 169 -8.94 -7.45 -6.72
N ALA A 170 -9.57 -6.50 -7.41
CA ALA A 170 -8.95 -5.77 -8.51
C ALA A 170 -7.71 -4.99 -8.05
N HIS A 171 -7.80 -4.28 -6.92
CA HIS A 171 -6.68 -3.58 -6.31
C HIS A 171 -5.53 -4.52 -5.96
N ARG A 172 -5.84 -5.65 -5.33
CA ARG A 172 -4.83 -6.66 -4.96
C ARG A 172 -4.14 -7.26 -6.18
N THR A 173 -4.89 -7.53 -7.26
CA THR A 173 -4.33 -8.04 -8.52
C THR A 173 -3.37 -7.03 -9.14
N LEU A 174 -3.75 -5.74 -9.20
CA LEU A 174 -2.89 -4.67 -9.68
C LEU A 174 -1.64 -4.50 -8.82
N ALA A 175 -1.78 -4.59 -7.50
CA ALA A 175 -0.67 -4.52 -6.57
C ALA A 175 0.33 -5.66 -6.80
N VAL A 176 -0.16 -6.91 -6.89
CA VAL A 176 0.70 -8.09 -7.09
C VAL A 176 1.37 -8.06 -8.47
N ALA A 177 0.66 -7.64 -9.52
CA ALA A 177 1.22 -7.55 -10.88
C ALA A 177 2.34 -6.52 -11.03
N GLY A 178 2.37 -5.49 -10.19
CA GLY A 178 3.42 -4.46 -10.23
C GLY A 178 4.80 -4.97 -9.83
N ALA A 179 4.88 -5.88 -8.85
CA ALA A 179 6.15 -6.33 -8.31
C ALA A 179 7.05 -7.08 -9.33
N PRO A 180 6.56 -8.04 -10.15
CA PRO A 180 7.35 -8.67 -11.21
C PRO A 180 7.84 -7.68 -12.27
N VAL A 181 6.99 -6.74 -12.67
CA VAL A 181 7.38 -5.67 -13.62
C VAL A 181 8.52 -4.84 -13.03
N GLY A 182 8.38 -4.46 -11.76
CA GLY A 182 9.43 -3.74 -11.04
C GLY A 182 10.74 -4.51 -10.95
N ALA A 183 10.68 -5.81 -10.65
CA ALA A 183 11.86 -6.66 -10.56
C ALA A 183 12.62 -6.73 -11.89
N LEU A 184 11.90 -6.89 -13.01
CA LEU A 184 12.50 -6.89 -14.35
C LEU A 184 13.14 -5.53 -14.69
N LEU A 185 12.43 -4.43 -14.42
CA LEU A 185 12.96 -3.08 -14.65
C LEU A 185 14.17 -2.79 -13.76
N GLY A 186 14.11 -3.17 -12.47
CA GLY A 186 15.21 -3.00 -11.54
C GLY A 186 16.44 -3.78 -11.95
N GLY A 187 16.27 -5.04 -12.37
CA GLY A 187 17.35 -5.86 -12.90
C GLY A 187 17.98 -5.28 -14.17
N ALA A 188 17.16 -4.86 -15.14
CA ALA A 188 17.63 -4.25 -16.36
C ALA A 188 18.41 -2.93 -16.10
N VAL A 189 17.89 -2.10 -15.21
CA VAL A 189 18.54 -0.83 -14.81
C VAL A 189 19.83 -1.09 -14.06
N ALA A 190 19.87 -2.09 -13.18
CA ALA A 190 21.09 -2.48 -12.47
C ALA A 190 22.18 -2.97 -13.45
N ALA A 191 21.79 -3.75 -14.45
CA ALA A 191 22.71 -4.25 -15.48
C ALA A 191 23.26 -3.13 -16.38
N ALA A 192 22.44 -2.13 -16.71
CA ALA A 192 22.82 -1.05 -17.63
C ALA A 192 23.60 0.09 -16.94
N TRP A 193 23.23 0.47 -15.71
CA TRP A 193 23.74 1.65 -15.00
C TRP A 193 24.31 1.37 -13.61
N GLY A 194 24.42 0.10 -13.25
CA GLY A 194 25.02 -0.33 -11.99
C GLY A 194 24.02 -0.49 -10.85
N THR A 195 24.47 -1.19 -9.80
CA THR A 195 23.65 -1.69 -8.68
C THR A 195 23.07 -0.60 -7.76
N ARG A 196 23.50 0.65 -7.92
CA ARG A 196 23.02 1.82 -7.15
C ARG A 196 21.77 2.49 -7.75
N THR A 197 21.49 2.21 -9.01
CA THR A 197 20.42 2.92 -9.75
C THR A 197 19.01 2.39 -9.48
N PRO A 198 18.75 1.10 -9.15
CA PRO A 198 17.41 0.61 -8.86
C PRO A 198 16.69 1.32 -7.70
N PRO A 199 17.33 1.70 -6.57
CA PRO A 199 16.68 2.52 -5.55
C PRO A 199 16.21 3.88 -6.09
N LEU A 200 16.95 4.49 -7.02
CA LEU A 200 16.56 5.76 -7.66
C LEU A 200 15.39 5.57 -8.63
N LEU A 201 15.39 4.46 -9.38
CA LEU A 201 14.23 4.07 -10.18
C LEU A 201 13.00 3.86 -9.29
N ALA A 202 13.15 3.14 -8.19
CA ALA A 202 12.08 2.96 -7.22
C ALA A 202 11.58 4.30 -6.67
N ALA A 203 12.47 5.24 -6.35
CA ALA A 203 12.11 6.59 -5.92
C ALA A 203 11.27 7.34 -6.96
N ALA A 204 11.59 7.22 -8.25
CA ALA A 204 10.79 7.82 -9.32
C ALA A 204 9.36 7.26 -9.34
N PHE A 205 9.18 5.93 -9.21
CA PHE A 205 7.86 5.33 -9.11
C PHE A 205 7.10 5.76 -7.86
N PHE A 206 7.77 5.96 -6.73
CA PHE A 206 7.15 6.48 -5.51
C PHE A 206 6.74 7.94 -5.65
N VAL A 207 7.53 8.78 -6.32
CA VAL A 207 7.13 10.16 -6.65
C VAL A 207 5.86 10.16 -7.51
N LEU A 208 5.81 9.34 -8.56
CA LEU A 208 4.63 9.19 -9.41
C LEU A 208 3.42 8.66 -8.61
N SER A 209 3.66 7.74 -7.66
CA SER A 209 2.65 7.20 -6.75
C SER A 209 2.05 8.31 -5.87
N VAL A 210 2.87 9.14 -5.25
CA VAL A 210 2.42 10.29 -4.45
C VAL A 210 1.69 11.30 -5.33
N ALA A 211 2.20 11.60 -6.52
CA ALA A 211 1.55 12.52 -7.45
C ALA A 211 0.15 12.05 -7.88
N ALA A 212 -0.03 10.73 -8.05
CA ALA A 212 -1.33 10.14 -8.40
C ALA A 212 -2.40 10.31 -7.30
N LEU A 213 -1.99 10.54 -6.04
CA LEU A 213 -2.90 10.77 -4.91
C LEU A 213 -3.36 12.23 -4.78
N ILE A 214 -2.59 13.20 -5.28
CA ILE A 214 -2.89 14.64 -5.11
C ILE A 214 -4.26 15.03 -5.66
N PRO A 215 -4.72 14.58 -6.84
CA PRO A 215 -6.05 14.94 -7.34
C PRO A 215 -7.21 14.43 -6.49
N GLY A 216 -7.02 13.26 -5.82
CA GLY A 216 -8.03 12.65 -4.94
C GLY A 216 -8.08 13.27 -3.55
N SER A 217 -6.98 13.85 -3.07
CA SER A 217 -6.92 14.48 -1.74
C SER A 217 -7.64 15.83 -1.66
N ARG A 218 -7.94 16.45 -2.80
CA ARG A 218 -8.65 17.76 -2.88
C ARG A 218 -10.17 17.61 -2.87
N THR A 219 -10.69 16.41 -2.99
CA THR A 219 -12.12 16.09 -2.90
C THR A 219 -12.43 15.51 -1.53
N ASP A 220 -12.18 16.24 -0.46
CA ASP A 220 -12.79 15.97 0.84
C ASP A 220 -14.28 16.35 0.75
N VAL A 221 -15.07 15.44 0.14
CA VAL A 221 -16.52 15.46 0.31
C VAL A 221 -16.75 15.05 1.76
N PRO A 222 -17.48 15.84 2.57
CA PRO A 222 -17.83 15.44 3.93
C PRO A 222 -18.51 14.07 3.87
N LEU A 223 -18.06 13.16 4.71
CA LEU A 223 -18.77 11.92 4.98
C LEU A 223 -20.24 12.27 5.21
N VAL A 224 -21.15 11.66 4.44
CA VAL A 224 -22.59 11.77 4.65
C VAL A 224 -22.81 11.56 6.14
N ALA A 225 -23.32 12.60 6.82
CA ALA A 225 -23.75 12.48 8.20
C ALA A 225 -24.73 11.31 8.28
N PRO A 226 -24.68 10.48 9.34
CA PRO A 226 -25.71 9.47 9.55
C PRO A 226 -27.06 10.20 9.49
N ASP A 227 -27.95 9.68 8.66
CA ASP A 227 -29.31 10.17 8.53
C ASP A 227 -29.99 9.99 9.91
N ASP A 228 -30.00 11.03 10.72
CA ASP A 228 -30.67 11.07 12.03
C ASP A 228 -32.20 11.11 11.86
N GLY A 229 -32.70 10.38 10.88
CA GLY A 229 -34.10 10.16 10.61
C GLY A 229 -34.82 9.26 11.61
N VAL A 230 -34.57 9.43 12.92
CA VAL A 230 -35.50 8.95 13.93
C VAL A 230 -36.48 10.06 14.21
N THR A 231 -37.48 10.12 13.37
CA THR A 231 -38.74 10.81 13.65
C THR A 231 -39.33 10.21 14.92
N THR A 232 -39.21 10.95 16.04
CA THR A 232 -40.00 10.71 17.22
C THR A 232 -41.48 10.92 16.88
N ALA A 233 -42.17 9.86 16.48
CA ALA A 233 -43.62 9.87 16.44
C ALA A 233 -44.15 9.97 17.86
N HIS A 234 -44.62 11.14 18.23
CA HIS A 234 -45.45 11.37 19.36
C HIS A 234 -46.63 10.38 19.33
N VAL A 235 -46.70 9.51 20.32
CA VAL A 235 -47.95 8.82 20.67
C VAL A 235 -48.58 9.62 21.80
N HIS A 236 -49.49 10.50 21.42
CA HIS A 236 -50.55 10.96 22.29
C HIS A 236 -51.76 10.01 22.10
N ARG A 237 -52.04 9.16 23.09
CA ARG A 237 -53.37 8.92 23.71
C ARG A 237 -53.29 7.71 24.62
#